data_bdb94170f9e130c9c079a14c6b93b22c
#
_entry.id   bdb94170f9e130c9c079a14c6b93b22c
#
_cell.length_a   1.000
_cell.length_b   1.000
_cell.length_c   1.000
_cell.angle_alpha   90.00
_cell.angle_beta   90.00
_cell.angle_gamma   90.00
#
_symmetry.space_group_name_H-M   'P 1'
#
loop_
_entity.id
_entity.type
_entity.pdbx_description
1 polymer ?
#
loop_
_entity_poly.entity_id
_entity_poly.type
_entity_poly.pdbx_seq_one_letter_code
_entity_poly.pdbx_strand_id
1 'polypeptide(L)'
;MFSADLDRWREELPTLGFTDDGERLRGPVQWVEPARPDQPPTVFTAQVEIMPGATFPFAPPMVRLLDSGGPLEITFHINADNTLCLWEDDWSVDDAPWLDPRKLLDRIADWLQKTAAGWPDDDSCDLERYLDQEDDGPRMVIYNATRLLPNQAAQTEGGPEIIYIADRARRTGNIVNGRRRNRKDRRLAWVADIGSVVQPIRSWDDLAASLGTHAAEVSRLIKIRVITVILLRYTRGEADAALALRVRPNGAGIRISACESADTSRSTRTTRAGSARTALTDIPIAIVGCGAIGSFTAELLFRSGARILTLVDPERLRPGNVVRHFADLRHIGWPKPHAVLDCLSAIDPQVDAVTVTHSRLSTLDEATDLVLENRIVLDATGSGRTSSLLATAVNRLGVGPDHTVVSVCVQRDGHVLRVDRMPLRPGESYLPPLPALEHASQLRERGCGAPISPTPPGAVVAAAELALRVVIDEVTAERKLPATVADVRKPQDQPPFDVIGWITSDHPRRAAS
;
A
#
# COMPACT_ATOMS: atom_id res chain seq x y z
N MET A 1 -4.70 35.31 -9.39
CA MET A 1 -4.82 34.18 -10.33
C MET A 1 -6.18 33.49 -10.14
N PHE A 2 -6.67 33.28 -8.94
CA PHE A 2 -7.90 32.49 -8.64
C PHE A 2 -9.22 33.28 -8.78
N SER A 3 -9.24 34.59 -8.66
CA SER A 3 -10.42 35.40 -9.00
C SER A 3 -10.74 35.32 -10.50
N ALA A 4 -9.74 35.21 -11.35
CA ALA A 4 -9.91 35.19 -12.80
C ALA A 4 -10.68 33.95 -13.30
N ASP A 5 -10.51 32.78 -12.67
CA ASP A 5 -11.21 31.55 -13.08
C ASP A 5 -12.69 31.59 -12.70
N LEU A 6 -13.01 32.09 -11.49
CA LEU A 6 -14.39 32.29 -11.05
C LEU A 6 -15.08 33.42 -11.84
N ASP A 7 -14.34 34.50 -12.14
CA ASP A 7 -14.84 35.62 -12.94
C ASP A 7 -15.17 35.12 -14.37
N ARG A 8 -14.30 34.31 -14.97
CA ARG A 8 -14.54 33.64 -16.26
C ARG A 8 -15.83 32.79 -16.23
N TRP A 9 -16.05 32.03 -15.17
CA TRP A 9 -17.27 31.23 -15.02
C TRP A 9 -18.52 32.11 -14.98
N ARG A 10 -18.48 33.23 -14.23
CA ARG A 10 -19.57 34.18 -14.12
C ARG A 10 -19.84 34.95 -15.43
N GLU A 11 -18.85 35.04 -16.29
CA GLU A 11 -18.99 35.63 -17.62
C GLU A 11 -19.53 34.62 -18.65
N GLU A 12 -19.03 33.41 -18.65
CA GLU A 12 -19.35 32.41 -19.69
C GLU A 12 -20.68 31.67 -19.42
N LEU A 13 -20.95 31.20 -18.18
CA LEU A 13 -22.13 30.39 -17.89
C LEU A 13 -23.46 31.13 -18.15
N PRO A 14 -23.63 32.45 -17.89
CA PRO A 14 -24.83 33.16 -18.28
C PRO A 14 -25.08 33.13 -19.79
N THR A 15 -24.05 33.12 -20.62
CA THR A 15 -24.19 33.00 -22.09
C THR A 15 -24.73 31.65 -22.51
N LEU A 16 -24.62 30.64 -21.64
CA LEU A 16 -25.10 29.27 -21.81
C LEU A 16 -26.46 29.04 -21.12
N GLY A 17 -27.12 30.11 -20.65
CA GLY A 17 -28.44 30.04 -20.03
C GLY A 17 -28.46 29.85 -18.51
N PHE A 18 -27.33 30.00 -17.85
CA PHE A 18 -27.27 29.93 -16.39
C PHE A 18 -27.61 31.28 -15.74
N THR A 19 -28.23 31.18 -14.58
CA THR A 19 -28.47 32.35 -13.68
C THR A 19 -27.53 32.23 -12.49
N ASP A 20 -26.89 33.34 -12.12
CA ASP A 20 -25.97 33.45 -10.99
C ASP A 20 -26.66 34.23 -9.84
N ASP A 21 -26.75 33.65 -8.64
CA ASP A 21 -27.24 34.34 -7.43
C ASP A 21 -26.09 34.78 -6.49
N GLY A 22 -24.83 34.63 -6.94
CA GLY A 22 -23.61 34.98 -6.22
C GLY A 22 -22.96 33.83 -5.49
N GLU A 23 -23.71 32.81 -5.10
CA GLU A 23 -23.19 31.58 -4.48
C GLU A 23 -23.38 30.37 -5.36
N ARG A 24 -24.39 30.38 -6.23
CA ARG A 24 -24.84 29.25 -7.03
C ARG A 24 -25.15 29.65 -8.45
N LEU A 25 -24.85 28.76 -9.36
CA LEU A 25 -25.17 28.93 -10.78
C LEU A 25 -26.17 27.85 -11.17
N ARG A 26 -27.36 28.26 -11.66
CA ARG A 26 -28.42 27.34 -12.07
C ARG A 26 -28.70 27.47 -13.55
N GLY A 27 -28.77 26.34 -14.24
CA GLY A 27 -28.98 26.38 -15.67
C GLY A 27 -29.16 25.04 -16.34
N PRO A 28 -29.37 25.06 -17.67
CA PRO A 28 -29.67 23.89 -18.45
C PRO A 28 -28.41 23.16 -18.88
N VAL A 29 -28.47 21.81 -18.91
CA VAL A 29 -27.48 20.95 -19.53
C VAL A 29 -28.21 20.01 -20.50
N GLN A 30 -27.80 20.01 -21.75
CA GLN A 30 -28.35 19.06 -22.73
C GLN A 30 -27.61 17.74 -22.63
N TRP A 31 -28.36 16.64 -22.68
CA TRP A 31 -27.84 15.30 -22.70
C TRP A 31 -28.63 14.39 -23.65
N VAL A 32 -28.03 13.29 -24.07
CA VAL A 32 -28.63 12.39 -25.05
C VAL A 32 -28.88 11.04 -24.38
N GLU A 33 -30.14 10.56 -24.40
CA GLU A 33 -30.43 9.20 -24.00
C GLU A 33 -29.81 8.22 -25.00
N PRO A 34 -29.08 7.16 -24.53
CA PRO A 34 -28.53 6.16 -25.41
C PRO A 34 -29.58 5.56 -26.34
N ALA A 35 -29.24 5.41 -27.62
CA ALA A 35 -30.15 4.84 -28.62
C ALA A 35 -30.53 3.42 -28.24
N ARG A 36 -31.83 3.12 -28.25
CA ARG A 36 -32.36 1.74 -28.18
C ARG A 36 -32.43 1.16 -29.61
N PRO A 37 -32.43 -0.19 -29.78
CA PRO A 37 -32.30 -0.81 -31.10
C PRO A 37 -33.24 -0.31 -32.20
N ASP A 38 -34.40 0.26 -31.85
CA ASP A 38 -35.43 0.72 -32.82
C ASP A 38 -35.87 2.19 -32.60
N GLN A 39 -35.12 2.98 -31.82
CA GLN A 39 -35.47 4.37 -31.53
C GLN A 39 -34.28 5.30 -31.77
N PRO A 40 -34.48 6.46 -32.42
CA PRO A 40 -33.42 7.46 -32.54
C PRO A 40 -33.04 8.01 -31.15
N PRO A 41 -31.83 8.50 -31.00
CA PRO A 41 -31.38 9.14 -29.74
C PRO A 41 -32.28 10.35 -29.44
N THR A 42 -32.74 10.46 -28.20
CA THR A 42 -33.58 11.56 -27.74
C THR A 42 -32.72 12.54 -26.93
N VAL A 43 -32.83 13.83 -27.25
CA VAL A 43 -32.14 14.90 -26.53
C VAL A 43 -33.05 15.42 -25.43
N PHE A 44 -32.56 15.46 -24.20
CA PHE A 44 -33.22 16.02 -23.04
C PHE A 44 -32.46 17.24 -22.52
N THR A 45 -33.10 18.08 -21.73
CA THR A 45 -32.51 19.23 -21.08
C THR A 45 -32.69 19.11 -19.57
N ALA A 46 -31.63 18.80 -18.87
CA ALA A 46 -31.59 18.77 -17.42
C ALA A 46 -31.44 20.18 -16.84
N GLN A 47 -31.87 20.37 -15.59
CA GLN A 47 -31.61 21.56 -14.80
C GLN A 47 -30.64 21.19 -13.68
N VAL A 48 -29.54 21.93 -13.58
CA VAL A 48 -28.50 21.68 -12.57
C VAL A 48 -28.20 22.94 -11.76
N GLU A 49 -27.71 22.71 -10.54
CA GLU A 49 -27.16 23.74 -9.66
C GLU A 49 -25.66 23.47 -9.46
N ILE A 50 -24.82 24.43 -9.79
CA ILE A 50 -23.37 24.35 -9.65
C ILE A 50 -22.96 25.27 -8.49
N MET A 51 -22.22 24.73 -7.54
CA MET A 51 -21.79 25.40 -6.32
C MET A 51 -20.25 25.38 -6.23
N PRO A 52 -19.56 26.46 -6.62
CA PRO A 52 -18.14 26.59 -6.38
C PRO A 52 -17.90 26.66 -4.87
N GLY A 53 -17.21 25.68 -4.31
CA GLY A 53 -16.87 25.67 -2.88
C GLY A 53 -15.74 26.62 -2.52
N ALA A 54 -15.45 26.77 -1.23
CA ALA A 54 -14.36 27.62 -0.73
C ALA A 54 -12.96 27.15 -1.22
N THR A 55 -12.84 25.91 -1.67
CA THR A 55 -11.62 25.31 -2.21
C THR A 55 -11.49 25.44 -3.73
N PHE A 56 -12.53 25.94 -4.41
CA PHE A 56 -12.42 26.22 -5.85
C PHE A 56 -11.34 27.29 -6.10
N PRO A 57 -10.49 27.17 -7.12
CA PRO A 57 -10.47 26.21 -8.21
C PRO A 57 -9.66 24.91 -7.96
N PHE A 58 -9.06 24.74 -6.78
CA PHE A 58 -8.22 23.57 -6.43
C PHE A 58 -9.02 22.28 -6.22
N ALA A 59 -10.32 22.40 -5.98
CA ALA A 59 -11.24 21.29 -5.97
C ALA A 59 -12.38 21.56 -6.98
N PRO A 60 -12.97 20.50 -7.57
CA PRO A 60 -14.11 20.64 -8.44
C PRO A 60 -15.30 21.29 -7.72
N PRO A 61 -16.18 21.97 -8.44
CA PRO A 61 -17.43 22.46 -7.87
C PRO A 61 -18.35 21.31 -7.52
N MET A 62 -19.17 21.49 -6.51
CA MET A 62 -20.30 20.58 -6.26
C MET A 62 -21.39 20.85 -7.29
N VAL A 63 -21.97 19.78 -7.83
CA VAL A 63 -23.07 19.86 -8.78
C VAL A 63 -24.24 19.05 -8.27
N ARG A 64 -25.43 19.66 -8.28
CA ARG A 64 -26.68 18.99 -7.91
C ARG A 64 -27.62 18.95 -9.10
N LEU A 65 -28.25 17.80 -9.34
CA LEU A 65 -29.31 17.67 -10.31
C LEU A 65 -30.62 18.18 -9.70
N LEU A 66 -31.27 19.14 -10.35
CA LEU A 66 -32.58 19.67 -9.96
C LEU A 66 -33.73 18.97 -10.72
N ASP A 67 -33.50 18.73 -12.02
CA ASP A 67 -34.43 18.03 -12.91
C ASP A 67 -33.60 17.36 -14.01
N SER A 68 -33.90 16.11 -14.34
CA SER A 68 -33.27 15.40 -15.45
C SER A 68 -33.78 15.80 -16.82
N GLY A 69 -34.96 16.40 -16.89
CA GLY A 69 -35.67 16.70 -18.14
C GLY A 69 -36.17 15.48 -18.90
N GLY A 70 -35.85 14.28 -18.44
CA GLY A 70 -36.19 13.00 -19.05
C GLY A 70 -36.24 11.85 -18.05
N PRO A 71 -36.64 10.64 -18.50
CA PRO A 71 -36.69 9.47 -17.63
C PRO A 71 -35.28 9.05 -17.21
N LEU A 72 -34.94 9.26 -15.95
CA LEU A 72 -33.63 8.93 -15.37
C LEU A 72 -33.83 8.23 -14.03
N GLU A 73 -33.36 7.00 -13.92
CA GLU A 73 -33.25 6.30 -12.66
C GLU A 73 -31.83 6.47 -12.12
N ILE A 74 -31.71 7.22 -11.02
CA ILE A 74 -30.42 7.48 -10.40
C ILE A 74 -30.13 6.38 -9.40
N THR A 75 -29.16 5.53 -9.72
CA THR A 75 -28.73 4.42 -8.86
C THR A 75 -27.38 4.72 -8.21
N PHE A 76 -26.32 4.87 -9.01
CA PHE A 76 -24.95 5.09 -8.57
C PHE A 76 -24.46 6.50 -8.88
N HIS A 77 -23.26 6.84 -8.42
CA HIS A 77 -22.56 8.11 -8.68
C HIS A 77 -23.31 9.37 -8.24
N ILE A 78 -24.12 9.24 -7.19
CA ILE A 78 -24.71 10.38 -6.47
C ILE A 78 -24.33 10.27 -4.99
N ASN A 79 -23.82 11.34 -4.42
CA ASN A 79 -23.42 11.41 -3.02
C ASN A 79 -24.64 11.45 -2.07
N ALA A 80 -24.42 11.20 -0.77
CA ALA A 80 -25.49 11.21 0.24
C ALA A 80 -26.20 12.57 0.34
N ASP A 81 -25.53 13.68 0.01
CA ASP A 81 -26.06 15.04 -0.04
C ASP A 81 -26.76 15.40 -1.37
N ASN A 82 -26.98 14.42 -2.26
CA ASN A 82 -27.52 14.56 -3.61
C ASN A 82 -26.66 15.37 -4.59
N THR A 83 -25.36 15.51 -4.33
CA THR A 83 -24.42 16.02 -5.34
C THR A 83 -23.95 14.91 -6.27
N LEU A 84 -23.63 15.26 -7.52
CA LEU A 84 -23.18 14.31 -8.53
C LEU A 84 -21.71 13.96 -8.28
N CYS A 85 -21.35 12.68 -8.36
CA CYS A 85 -19.97 12.23 -8.38
C CYS A 85 -19.43 12.36 -9.81
N LEU A 86 -18.86 13.51 -10.15
CA LEU A 86 -18.38 13.82 -11.50
C LEU A 86 -16.90 13.45 -11.70
N TRP A 87 -16.12 13.46 -10.65
CA TRP A 87 -14.67 13.31 -10.68
C TRP A 87 -14.23 12.28 -9.65
N GLU A 88 -13.20 11.52 -9.97
CA GLU A 88 -12.47 10.72 -9.01
C GLU A 88 -11.52 11.60 -8.19
N ASP A 89 -11.06 11.11 -7.03
CA ASP A 89 -10.25 11.93 -6.12
C ASP A 89 -8.76 12.02 -6.51
N ASP A 90 -8.34 11.39 -7.61
CA ASP A 90 -6.95 11.28 -8.07
C ASP A 90 -6.54 12.29 -9.16
N TRP A 91 -7.35 13.31 -9.40
CA TRP A 91 -7.06 14.34 -10.40
C TRP A 91 -5.87 15.24 -10.03
N SER A 92 -5.13 15.68 -11.05
CA SER A 92 -4.06 16.68 -10.93
C SER A 92 -4.61 18.11 -11.11
N VAL A 93 -4.08 19.08 -10.36
CA VAL A 93 -4.41 20.51 -10.52
C VAL A 93 -4.04 21.00 -11.94
N ASP A 94 -3.02 20.42 -12.54
CA ASP A 94 -2.59 20.76 -13.91
C ASP A 94 -3.62 20.32 -14.96
N ASP A 95 -4.43 19.29 -14.65
CA ASP A 95 -5.47 18.73 -15.52
C ASP A 95 -6.88 19.11 -15.11
N ALA A 96 -7.06 20.12 -14.24
CA ALA A 96 -8.35 20.54 -13.68
C ALA A 96 -9.38 20.92 -14.79
N PRO A 97 -10.15 19.97 -15.34
CA PRO A 97 -11.04 20.23 -16.48
C PRO A 97 -12.25 21.08 -16.11
N TRP A 98 -12.60 21.13 -14.83
CA TRP A 98 -13.69 21.97 -14.31
C TRP A 98 -13.39 23.48 -14.39
N LEU A 99 -12.14 23.89 -14.61
CA LEU A 99 -11.78 25.29 -14.85
C LEU A 99 -12.36 25.84 -16.15
N ASP A 100 -12.67 24.97 -17.11
CA ASP A 100 -13.39 25.29 -18.32
C ASP A 100 -14.88 24.98 -18.13
N PRO A 101 -15.77 26.02 -18.13
CA PRO A 101 -17.20 25.82 -17.95
C PRO A 101 -17.81 24.81 -18.93
N ARG A 102 -17.35 24.80 -20.18
CA ARG A 102 -17.88 23.89 -21.21
C ARG A 102 -17.50 22.43 -20.92
N LYS A 103 -16.25 22.19 -20.52
CA LYS A 103 -15.80 20.84 -20.12
C LYS A 103 -16.56 20.33 -18.89
N LEU A 104 -16.89 21.22 -17.96
CA LEU A 104 -17.75 20.85 -16.82
C LEU A 104 -19.14 20.44 -17.30
N LEU A 105 -19.77 21.24 -18.19
CA LEU A 105 -21.11 20.90 -18.72
C LEU A 105 -21.08 19.60 -19.52
N ASP A 106 -20.05 19.38 -20.34
CA ASP A 106 -19.85 18.14 -21.07
C ASP A 106 -19.73 16.94 -20.11
N ARG A 107 -19.02 17.13 -18.99
CA ARG A 107 -18.88 16.07 -17.95
C ARG A 107 -20.21 15.78 -17.26
N ILE A 108 -21.01 16.79 -17.00
CA ILE A 108 -22.38 16.62 -16.44
C ILE A 108 -23.27 15.88 -17.46
N ALA A 109 -23.19 16.24 -18.74
CA ALA A 109 -23.94 15.55 -19.79
C ALA A 109 -23.52 14.08 -19.94
N ASP A 110 -22.21 13.78 -19.92
CA ASP A 110 -21.68 12.42 -19.92
C ASP A 110 -22.16 11.61 -18.70
N TRP A 111 -22.18 12.23 -17.50
CA TRP A 111 -22.73 11.60 -16.30
C TRP A 111 -24.21 11.24 -16.45
N LEU A 112 -25.03 12.15 -16.98
CA LEU A 112 -26.45 11.91 -17.23
C LEU A 112 -26.66 10.77 -18.23
N GLN A 113 -25.88 10.75 -19.31
CA GLN A 113 -25.93 9.71 -20.33
C GLN A 113 -25.52 8.34 -19.78
N LYS A 114 -24.44 8.27 -19.00
CA LYS A 114 -24.00 7.04 -18.34
C LYS A 114 -25.00 6.55 -17.30
N THR A 115 -25.61 7.45 -16.55
CA THR A 115 -26.67 7.12 -15.59
C THR A 115 -27.89 6.53 -16.30
N ALA A 116 -28.31 7.10 -17.44
CA ALA A 116 -29.38 6.55 -18.25
C ALA A 116 -29.06 5.16 -18.84
N ALA A 117 -27.79 4.89 -19.10
CA ALA A 117 -27.32 3.58 -19.54
C ALA A 117 -27.15 2.57 -18.39
N GLY A 118 -27.28 2.98 -17.12
CA GLY A 118 -27.11 2.12 -15.95
C GLY A 118 -25.66 1.80 -15.60
N TRP A 119 -24.70 2.62 -16.06
CA TRP A 119 -23.25 2.48 -15.79
C TRP A 119 -22.72 1.08 -16.13
N PRO A 120 -22.83 0.62 -17.39
CA PRO A 120 -22.51 -0.76 -17.78
C PRO A 120 -21.03 -1.14 -17.58
N ASP A 121 -20.12 -0.17 -17.63
CA ASP A 121 -18.67 -0.38 -17.55
C ASP A 121 -18.08 0.05 -16.19
N ASP A 122 -18.95 0.31 -15.20
CA ASP A 122 -18.50 0.80 -13.90
C ASP A 122 -18.43 -0.32 -12.87
N ASP A 123 -17.22 -0.60 -12.38
CA ASP A 123 -16.87 -1.55 -11.33
C ASP A 123 -16.45 -0.88 -10.00
N SER A 124 -16.70 0.42 -9.87
CA SER A 124 -16.40 1.18 -8.64
C SER A 124 -17.20 0.65 -7.45
N CYS A 125 -16.49 0.38 -6.34
CA CYS A 125 -17.05 -0.27 -5.15
C CYS A 125 -17.28 0.67 -3.95
N ASP A 126 -17.45 1.94 -4.17
CA ASP A 126 -17.54 2.98 -3.14
C ASP A 126 -18.95 3.10 -2.52
N LEU A 127 -19.42 2.10 -1.80
CA LEU A 127 -20.72 2.18 -1.12
C LEU A 127 -20.78 3.18 0.03
N GLU A 128 -19.64 3.55 0.63
CA GLU A 128 -19.53 4.54 1.70
C GLU A 128 -20.05 5.93 1.28
N ARG A 129 -19.98 6.28 -0.01
CA ARG A 129 -20.47 7.56 -0.55
C ARG A 129 -21.98 7.74 -0.44
N TYR A 130 -22.73 6.65 -0.29
CA TYR A 130 -24.18 6.67 -0.21
C TYR A 130 -24.73 6.72 1.21
N LEU A 131 -23.85 6.72 2.20
CA LEU A 131 -24.19 6.65 3.61
C LEU A 131 -23.65 7.86 4.35
N ASP A 132 -24.43 8.31 5.34
CA ASP A 132 -23.92 9.31 6.28
C ASP A 132 -22.67 8.80 6.97
N GLN A 133 -21.66 9.65 7.11
CA GLN A 133 -20.55 9.40 8.03
C GLN A 133 -20.96 9.82 9.44
N GLU A 134 -20.55 9.06 10.43
CA GLU A 134 -20.93 9.34 11.80
C GLU A 134 -19.80 10.04 12.56
N ASP A 135 -20.09 11.24 13.10
CA ASP A 135 -19.11 12.03 13.86
C ASP A 135 -18.77 11.41 15.24
N ASP A 136 -19.71 10.64 15.83
CA ASP A 136 -19.60 10.05 17.18
C ASP A 136 -19.23 8.56 17.18
N GLY A 137 -18.84 7.99 16.03
CA GLY A 137 -18.55 6.56 15.84
C GLY A 137 -17.11 6.17 16.17
N PRO A 138 -16.79 4.87 16.07
CA PRO A 138 -15.41 4.46 16.01
C PRO A 138 -14.77 5.07 14.77
N ARG A 139 -13.58 5.64 14.94
CA ARG A 139 -12.85 6.25 13.83
C ARG A 139 -12.38 5.21 12.82
N MET A 140 -12.16 3.96 13.28
CA MET A 140 -11.72 2.89 12.39
C MET A 140 -12.19 1.51 12.87
N VAL A 141 -12.61 0.68 11.92
CA VAL A 141 -12.91 -0.75 12.12
C VAL A 141 -11.84 -1.57 11.42
N ILE A 142 -11.08 -2.34 12.19
CA ILE A 142 -9.99 -3.18 11.68
C ILE A 142 -10.44 -4.63 11.64
N TYR A 143 -10.23 -5.30 10.53
CA TYR A 143 -10.62 -6.69 10.32
C TYR A 143 -9.59 -7.44 9.47
N ASN A 144 -9.74 -8.76 9.35
CA ASN A 144 -8.99 -9.59 8.40
C ASN A 144 -9.98 -10.39 7.55
N ALA A 145 -10.16 -9.96 6.29
CA ALA A 145 -11.18 -10.51 5.39
C ALA A 145 -11.03 -12.01 5.16
N THR A 146 -9.79 -12.54 5.16
CA THR A 146 -9.52 -13.96 4.87
C THR A 146 -9.81 -14.89 6.05
N ARG A 147 -9.98 -14.35 7.26
CA ARG A 147 -10.22 -15.11 8.49
C ARG A 147 -11.64 -15.05 8.98
N LEU A 148 -12.45 -14.15 8.43
CA LEU A 148 -13.84 -13.97 8.82
C LEU A 148 -14.74 -14.84 7.94
N LEU A 149 -15.61 -15.60 8.60
CA LEU A 149 -16.61 -16.39 7.91
C LEU A 149 -17.85 -15.54 7.62
N PRO A 150 -18.46 -15.69 6.43
CA PRO A 150 -19.64 -14.89 6.05
C PRO A 150 -20.90 -15.29 6.84
N ASN A 151 -21.83 -14.36 6.91
CA ASN A 151 -23.17 -14.50 7.46
C ASN A 151 -23.22 -15.01 8.91
N GLN A 152 -22.30 -14.52 9.74
CA GLN A 152 -22.27 -14.85 11.16
C GLN A 152 -21.69 -13.71 12.03
N ALA A 153 -21.96 -13.81 13.34
CA ALA A 153 -21.43 -12.85 14.29
C ALA A 153 -19.99 -13.14 14.65
N ALA A 154 -19.17 -12.11 14.73
CA ALA A 154 -17.79 -12.12 15.19
C ALA A 154 -17.63 -11.27 16.46
N GLN A 155 -16.66 -11.61 17.31
CA GLN A 155 -16.38 -10.84 18.51
C GLN A 155 -15.67 -9.53 18.13
N THR A 156 -16.03 -8.42 18.79
CA THR A 156 -15.29 -7.17 18.68
C THR A 156 -14.40 -6.96 19.90
N GLU A 157 -13.24 -6.38 19.69
CA GLU A 157 -12.26 -5.98 20.70
C GLU A 157 -11.86 -4.53 20.47
N GLY A 158 -11.28 -3.86 21.48
CA GLY A 158 -10.83 -2.47 21.36
C GLY A 158 -11.70 -1.48 22.13
N GLY A 159 -11.54 -0.20 21.79
CA GLY A 159 -12.16 0.95 22.46
C GLY A 159 -13.16 1.69 21.55
N PRO A 160 -13.57 2.89 22.00
CA PRO A 160 -14.50 3.72 21.20
C PRO A 160 -13.88 4.27 19.90
N GLU A 161 -12.57 4.41 19.85
CA GLU A 161 -11.86 4.96 18.69
C GLU A 161 -11.56 3.91 17.61
N ILE A 162 -11.13 2.71 18.05
CA ILE A 162 -10.74 1.63 17.16
C ILE A 162 -11.42 0.34 17.60
N ILE A 163 -12.10 -0.31 16.67
CA ILE A 163 -12.74 -1.61 16.87
C ILE A 163 -12.00 -2.64 16.01
N TYR A 164 -11.56 -3.73 16.63
CA TYR A 164 -11.03 -4.91 15.94
C TYR A 164 -12.12 -5.98 15.87
N ILE A 165 -12.36 -6.52 14.67
CA ILE A 165 -13.20 -7.70 14.48
C ILE A 165 -12.31 -8.93 14.60
N ALA A 166 -12.50 -9.71 15.65
CA ALA A 166 -11.68 -10.89 15.92
C ALA A 166 -12.09 -12.08 15.03
N ASP A 167 -11.11 -12.93 14.71
CA ASP A 167 -11.25 -14.08 13.80
C ASP A 167 -12.18 -15.20 14.33
N ARG A 168 -12.80 -15.00 15.50
CA ARG A 168 -13.61 -16.03 16.16
C ARG A 168 -15.10 -15.81 15.92
N ALA A 169 -15.67 -16.68 15.10
CA ALA A 169 -17.12 -16.77 14.95
C ALA A 169 -17.83 -17.05 16.29
N ARG A 170 -18.98 -16.43 16.49
CA ARG A 170 -19.84 -16.63 17.67
C ARG A 170 -21.21 -17.13 17.25
N ARG A 171 -21.67 -18.22 17.87
CA ARG A 171 -23.05 -18.69 17.71
C ARG A 171 -24.00 -17.70 18.39
N THR A 172 -24.93 -17.13 17.64
CA THR A 172 -25.92 -16.15 18.08
C THR A 172 -27.15 -16.80 18.73
N GLY A 173 -27.42 -18.06 18.43
CA GLY A 173 -28.62 -18.77 18.87
C GLY A 173 -28.84 -18.90 20.38
N ASN A 174 -27.85 -18.60 21.20
CA ASN A 174 -27.95 -18.63 22.66
C ASN A 174 -28.08 -17.23 23.30
N ILE A 175 -28.29 -16.18 22.51
CA ILE A 175 -28.44 -14.82 23.01
C ILE A 175 -29.93 -14.52 23.12
N VAL A 176 -30.52 -14.88 24.26
CA VAL A 176 -31.90 -14.55 24.62
C VAL A 176 -31.88 -13.33 25.54
N ASN A 177 -32.60 -12.26 25.13
CA ASN A 177 -32.87 -11.07 25.96
C ASN A 177 -31.66 -10.30 26.52
N GLY A 178 -30.50 -10.32 25.86
CA GLY A 178 -29.35 -9.52 26.27
C GLY A 178 -28.71 -9.90 27.61
N ARG A 179 -29.30 -10.85 28.35
CA ARG A 179 -28.81 -11.29 29.63
C ARG A 179 -27.99 -12.57 29.52
N ARG A 180 -26.68 -12.44 29.31
CA ARG A 180 -25.74 -13.43 29.79
C ARG A 180 -25.19 -12.95 31.12
N ARG A 181 -25.47 -13.74 32.17
CA ARG A 181 -24.83 -13.60 33.49
C ARG A 181 -23.31 -13.61 33.33
N ASN A 182 -22.68 -12.53 33.75
CA ASN A 182 -21.24 -12.31 33.82
C ASN A 182 -20.50 -12.16 32.47
N ARG A 183 -20.33 -10.91 32.04
CA ARG A 183 -19.07 -10.25 31.66
C ARG A 183 -19.38 -8.96 30.91
N LYS A 184 -18.56 -7.92 31.25
CA LYS A 184 -18.47 -6.60 30.58
C LYS A 184 -18.87 -6.68 29.11
N ASP A 185 -19.69 -5.77 28.65
CA ASP A 185 -20.27 -5.55 27.32
C ASP A 185 -19.46 -6.14 26.17
N ARG A 186 -19.73 -7.37 25.79
CA ARG A 186 -19.17 -7.92 24.56
C ARG A 186 -20.09 -7.55 23.42
N ARG A 187 -19.74 -6.47 22.76
CA ARG A 187 -20.34 -6.09 21.49
C ARG A 187 -19.86 -7.07 20.41
N LEU A 188 -20.71 -7.31 19.42
CA LEU A 188 -20.42 -8.17 18.28
C LEU A 188 -20.49 -7.36 17.00
N ALA A 189 -19.73 -7.78 16.01
CA ALA A 189 -19.93 -7.42 14.61
C ALA A 189 -20.70 -8.55 13.91
N TRP A 190 -21.52 -8.19 12.92
CA TRP A 190 -22.05 -9.14 11.96
C TRP A 190 -21.24 -9.06 10.68
N VAL A 191 -20.74 -10.18 10.20
CA VAL A 191 -20.05 -10.26 8.90
C VAL A 191 -21.10 -10.65 7.87
N ALA A 192 -21.51 -9.70 7.04
CA ALA A 192 -22.50 -9.92 5.99
C ALA A 192 -21.80 -10.11 4.65
N ASP A 193 -22.16 -11.15 3.93
CA ASP A 193 -21.77 -11.31 2.53
C ASP A 193 -23.03 -11.21 1.69
N ILE A 194 -23.16 -10.15 0.90
CA ILE A 194 -24.37 -9.84 0.14
C ILE A 194 -24.19 -10.10 -1.37
N GLY A 195 -23.02 -10.61 -1.77
CA GLY A 195 -22.72 -10.89 -3.18
C GLY A 195 -22.70 -9.63 -4.04
N SER A 196 -23.19 -9.75 -5.28
CA SER A 196 -23.16 -8.64 -6.24
C SER A 196 -24.19 -7.56 -5.90
N VAL A 197 -23.72 -6.32 -5.85
CA VAL A 197 -24.53 -5.13 -5.56
C VAL A 197 -24.94 -4.46 -6.87
N VAL A 198 -26.24 -4.45 -7.12
CA VAL A 198 -26.85 -3.82 -8.31
C VAL A 198 -27.48 -2.46 -8.00
N GLN A 199 -27.67 -2.12 -6.72
CA GLN A 199 -28.16 -0.83 -6.25
C GLN A 199 -27.43 -0.41 -4.97
N PRO A 200 -27.19 0.89 -4.74
CA PRO A 200 -26.51 1.36 -3.55
C PRO A 200 -27.36 1.13 -2.30
N ILE A 201 -26.69 0.84 -1.19
CA ILE A 201 -27.30 0.73 0.13
C ILE A 201 -27.30 2.12 0.77
N ARG A 202 -28.47 2.70 1.00
CA ARG A 202 -28.65 4.04 1.59
C ARG A 202 -29.36 4.01 2.93
N SER A 203 -30.05 2.91 3.22
CA SER A 203 -30.89 2.78 4.40
C SER A 203 -30.78 1.39 5.01
N TRP A 204 -31.33 1.24 6.22
CA TRP A 204 -31.49 -0.08 6.82
C TRP A 204 -32.36 -1.01 5.98
N ASP A 205 -33.37 -0.49 5.31
CA ASP A 205 -34.31 -1.30 4.54
C ASP A 205 -33.62 -1.89 3.29
N ASP A 206 -32.76 -1.12 2.62
CA ASP A 206 -31.93 -1.61 1.52
C ASP A 206 -30.96 -2.72 2.00
N LEU A 207 -30.31 -2.47 3.15
CA LEU A 207 -29.42 -3.45 3.74
C LEU A 207 -30.17 -4.70 4.18
N ALA A 208 -31.33 -4.57 4.77
CA ALA A 208 -32.17 -5.70 5.20
C ALA A 208 -32.64 -6.55 4.02
N ALA A 209 -32.97 -5.92 2.89
CA ALA A 209 -33.30 -6.63 1.65
C ALA A 209 -32.09 -7.46 1.17
N SER A 210 -30.88 -6.90 1.22
CA SER A 210 -29.64 -7.59 0.84
C SER A 210 -29.24 -8.69 1.83
N LEU A 211 -29.54 -8.54 3.13
CA LEU A 211 -29.30 -9.57 4.16
C LEU A 211 -30.25 -10.77 4.02
N GLY A 212 -31.36 -10.64 3.34
CA GLY A 212 -32.31 -11.72 3.08
C GLY A 212 -32.80 -12.41 4.36
N THR A 213 -32.62 -13.71 4.46
CA THR A 213 -33.06 -14.53 5.61
C THR A 213 -32.41 -14.15 6.94
N HIS A 214 -31.26 -13.48 6.93
CA HIS A 214 -30.54 -13.04 8.13
C HIS A 214 -31.07 -11.71 8.71
N ALA A 215 -31.82 -10.93 7.92
CA ALA A 215 -32.27 -9.59 8.30
C ALA A 215 -33.02 -9.54 9.64
N ALA A 216 -33.93 -10.48 9.88
CA ALA A 216 -34.74 -10.52 11.09
C ALA A 216 -33.89 -10.77 12.35
N GLU A 217 -32.93 -11.70 12.30
CA GLU A 217 -32.01 -11.98 13.41
C GLU A 217 -31.08 -10.80 13.67
N VAL A 218 -30.48 -10.24 12.63
CA VAL A 218 -29.55 -9.10 12.71
C VAL A 218 -30.28 -7.89 13.29
N SER A 219 -31.49 -7.57 12.80
CA SER A 219 -32.34 -6.49 13.30
C SER A 219 -32.61 -6.65 14.81
N ARG A 220 -33.02 -7.85 15.23
CA ARG A 220 -33.26 -8.16 16.64
C ARG A 220 -32.01 -7.92 17.50
N LEU A 221 -30.83 -8.38 17.03
CA LEU A 221 -29.57 -8.24 17.77
C LEU A 221 -29.08 -6.79 17.83
N ILE A 222 -29.37 -5.98 16.80
CA ILE A 222 -29.09 -4.53 16.81
C ILE A 222 -30.01 -3.84 17.83
N LYS A 223 -31.31 -4.12 17.81
CA LYS A 223 -32.29 -3.51 18.73
C LYS A 223 -31.97 -3.76 20.20
N ILE A 224 -31.41 -4.92 20.54
CA ILE A 224 -30.91 -5.21 21.89
C ILE A 224 -29.43 -4.83 22.12
N ARG A 225 -28.84 -4.06 21.20
CA ARG A 225 -27.47 -3.51 21.24
C ARG A 225 -26.35 -4.56 21.41
N VAL A 226 -26.55 -5.76 20.91
CA VAL A 226 -25.53 -6.82 20.84
C VAL A 226 -24.67 -6.65 19.60
N ILE A 227 -25.29 -6.46 18.43
CA ILE A 227 -24.57 -6.08 17.22
C ILE A 227 -24.52 -4.54 17.15
N THR A 228 -23.31 -4.01 16.99
CA THR A 228 -23.04 -2.58 16.88
C THR A 228 -22.30 -2.19 15.62
N VAL A 229 -21.73 -3.19 14.92
CA VAL A 229 -21.02 -3.05 13.66
C VAL A 229 -21.48 -4.15 12.71
N ILE A 230 -21.67 -3.83 11.44
CA ILE A 230 -21.79 -4.79 10.35
C ILE A 230 -20.57 -4.59 9.43
N LEU A 231 -19.81 -5.65 9.20
CA LEU A 231 -18.84 -5.68 8.12
C LEU A 231 -19.54 -6.24 6.88
N LEU A 232 -19.80 -5.37 5.93
CA LEU A 232 -20.46 -5.70 4.68
C LEU A 232 -19.39 -6.11 3.67
N ARG A 233 -19.49 -7.31 3.12
CA ARG A 233 -18.67 -7.80 2.01
C ARG A 233 -19.55 -7.89 0.77
N TYR A 234 -19.07 -7.40 -0.35
CA TYR A 234 -19.84 -7.34 -1.58
C TYR A 234 -18.92 -7.34 -2.80
N THR A 235 -19.52 -7.56 -3.97
CA THR A 235 -18.85 -7.42 -5.26
C THR A 235 -19.61 -6.44 -6.14
N ARG A 236 -18.90 -5.73 -7.02
CA ARG A 236 -19.48 -4.95 -8.10
C ARG A 236 -18.62 -5.15 -9.34
N GLY A 237 -19.22 -5.65 -10.42
CA GLY A 237 -18.44 -6.16 -11.53
C GLY A 237 -17.51 -7.28 -11.07
N GLU A 238 -16.22 -7.16 -11.36
CA GLU A 238 -15.19 -8.09 -10.91
C GLU A 238 -14.47 -7.65 -9.62
N ALA A 239 -14.83 -6.47 -9.06
CA ALA A 239 -14.19 -5.90 -7.90
C ALA A 239 -14.83 -6.37 -6.58
N ASP A 240 -13.99 -6.88 -5.67
CA ASP A 240 -14.37 -7.22 -4.30
C ASP A 240 -14.15 -6.03 -3.38
N ALA A 241 -15.13 -5.74 -2.51
CA ALA A 241 -15.02 -4.70 -1.52
C ALA A 241 -15.59 -5.10 -0.16
N ALA A 242 -15.25 -4.31 0.85
CA ALA A 242 -15.85 -4.42 2.17
C ALA A 242 -16.00 -3.03 2.81
N LEU A 243 -17.12 -2.83 3.48
CA LEU A 243 -17.47 -1.60 4.16
C LEU A 243 -17.90 -1.92 5.60
N ALA A 244 -17.35 -1.22 6.58
CA ALA A 244 -17.83 -1.29 7.94
C ALA A 244 -18.97 -0.28 8.15
N LEU A 245 -20.07 -0.78 8.70
CA LEU A 245 -21.24 0.01 9.03
C LEU A 245 -21.44 0.02 10.54
N ARG A 246 -21.56 1.19 11.14
CA ARG A 246 -22.12 1.32 12.47
C ARG A 246 -23.62 1.18 12.41
N VAL A 247 -24.18 0.40 13.33
CA VAL A 247 -25.62 0.17 13.41
C VAL A 247 -26.12 0.44 14.82
N ARG A 248 -27.25 1.15 14.91
CA ARG A 248 -27.88 1.47 16.21
C ARG A 248 -29.41 1.57 16.09
N PRO A 249 -30.13 1.26 17.18
CA PRO A 249 -31.56 1.53 17.23
C PRO A 249 -31.82 3.04 17.06
N ASN A 250 -32.82 3.38 16.26
CA ASN A 250 -33.32 4.73 16.07
C ASN A 250 -34.85 4.73 16.11
N GLY A 251 -35.43 5.05 17.25
CA GLY A 251 -36.87 4.89 17.46
C GLY A 251 -37.32 3.44 17.21
N ALA A 252 -38.27 3.25 16.32
CA ALA A 252 -38.74 1.92 15.88
C ALA A 252 -37.80 1.26 14.84
N GLY A 253 -36.95 2.07 14.17
CA GLY A 253 -36.06 1.64 13.10
C GLY A 253 -34.61 1.38 13.55
N ILE A 254 -33.74 1.29 12.56
CA ILE A 254 -32.30 1.15 12.73
C ILE A 254 -31.63 2.24 11.86
N ARG A 255 -30.70 2.96 12.44
CA ARG A 255 -29.81 3.85 11.69
C ARG A 255 -28.54 3.10 11.33
N ILE A 256 -28.09 3.27 10.09
CA ILE A 256 -26.81 2.82 9.59
C ILE A 256 -25.96 4.02 9.20
N SER A 257 -24.66 3.94 9.39
CA SER A 257 -23.70 4.94 8.96
C SER A 257 -22.38 4.28 8.60
N ALA A 258 -21.67 4.83 7.62
CA ALA A 258 -20.36 4.32 7.23
C ALA A 258 -19.31 4.60 8.31
N CYS A 259 -18.38 3.67 8.47
CA CYS A 259 -17.18 3.84 9.29
C CYS A 259 -15.96 3.59 8.41
N GLU A 260 -14.90 4.35 8.65
CA GLU A 260 -13.61 4.04 8.08
C GLU A 260 -13.21 2.60 8.46
N SER A 261 -12.71 1.84 7.50
CA SER A 261 -12.36 0.45 7.72
C SER A 261 -11.04 0.05 7.07
N ALA A 262 -10.35 -0.91 7.68
CA ALA A 262 -9.06 -1.39 7.18
C ALA A 262 -8.98 -2.91 7.27
N ASP A 263 -8.77 -3.54 6.11
CA ASP A 263 -8.46 -4.95 6.02
C ASP A 263 -6.97 -5.20 6.28
N THR A 264 -6.68 -6.06 7.25
CA THR A 264 -5.32 -6.48 7.60
C THR A 264 -4.92 -7.80 6.93
N SER A 265 -5.67 -8.28 5.96
CA SER A 265 -5.29 -9.48 5.20
C SER A 265 -3.94 -9.30 4.50
N ARG A 266 -3.30 -10.41 4.20
CA ARG A 266 -2.01 -10.39 3.50
C ARG A 266 -2.13 -9.74 2.11
N SER A 267 -3.20 -10.01 1.38
CA SER A 267 -3.45 -9.41 0.07
C SER A 267 -3.43 -7.89 0.16
N THR A 268 -4.19 -7.29 1.08
CA THR A 268 -4.25 -5.84 1.27
C THR A 268 -2.91 -5.26 1.68
N ARG A 269 -2.22 -5.88 2.65
CA ARG A 269 -0.90 -5.40 3.10
C ARG A 269 0.16 -5.44 2.02
N THR A 270 0.04 -6.34 1.04
CA THR A 270 1.04 -6.52 -0.02
C THR A 270 0.66 -5.84 -1.34
N THR A 271 -0.51 -5.23 -1.45
CA THR A 271 -0.95 -4.52 -2.67
C THR A 271 0.04 -3.43 -3.10
N ARG A 272 0.62 -2.72 -2.13
CA ARG A 272 1.60 -1.65 -2.37
C ARG A 272 3.06 -2.13 -2.37
N ALA A 273 3.31 -3.44 -2.42
CA ALA A 273 4.68 -3.98 -2.40
C ALA A 273 5.43 -3.83 -3.74
N GLY A 274 4.77 -3.33 -4.78
CA GLY A 274 5.35 -3.14 -6.10
C GLY A 274 5.22 -4.36 -7.02
N SER A 275 5.60 -4.17 -8.28
CA SER A 275 5.46 -5.19 -9.35
C SER A 275 6.34 -6.43 -9.15
N ALA A 276 7.47 -6.29 -8.46
CA ALA A 276 8.38 -7.40 -8.18
C ALA A 276 7.87 -8.40 -7.12
N ARG A 277 6.74 -8.11 -6.44
CA ARG A 277 6.22 -8.92 -5.34
C ARG A 277 6.07 -10.39 -5.69
N THR A 278 5.43 -10.68 -6.80
CA THR A 278 5.17 -12.07 -7.21
C THR A 278 6.46 -12.83 -7.49
N ALA A 279 7.42 -12.18 -8.13
CA ALA A 279 8.73 -12.77 -8.42
C ALA A 279 9.55 -13.07 -7.15
N LEU A 280 9.39 -12.24 -6.10
CA LEU A 280 10.14 -12.39 -4.84
C LEU A 280 9.55 -13.42 -3.88
N THR A 281 8.25 -13.74 -3.98
CA THR A 281 7.53 -14.50 -2.95
C THR A 281 8.12 -15.89 -2.71
N ASP A 282 8.46 -16.60 -3.76
CA ASP A 282 8.91 -17.99 -3.72
C ASP A 282 10.43 -18.16 -3.92
N ILE A 283 11.16 -17.06 -3.93
CA ILE A 283 12.62 -17.07 -4.11
C ILE A 283 13.31 -17.22 -2.75
N PRO A 284 14.13 -18.26 -2.53
CA PRO A 284 15.00 -18.37 -1.36
C PRO A 284 16.14 -17.35 -1.45
N ILE A 285 16.24 -16.50 -0.42
CA ILE A 285 17.27 -15.46 -0.32
C ILE A 285 17.98 -15.58 1.01
N ALA A 286 19.30 -15.75 1.00
CA ALA A 286 20.12 -15.68 2.20
C ALA A 286 20.72 -14.27 2.37
N ILE A 287 20.75 -13.78 3.61
CA ILE A 287 21.40 -12.52 3.99
C ILE A 287 22.48 -12.84 5.00
N VAL A 288 23.74 -12.72 4.57
CA VAL A 288 24.92 -12.92 5.40
C VAL A 288 25.38 -11.55 5.90
N GLY A 289 25.35 -11.38 7.23
CA GLY A 289 25.57 -10.09 7.88
C GLY A 289 24.25 -9.35 8.10
N CYS A 290 23.62 -9.57 9.26
CA CYS A 290 22.44 -8.84 9.72
C CYS A 290 22.81 -7.56 10.49
N GLY A 291 23.86 -6.87 10.05
CA GLY A 291 24.32 -5.60 10.61
C GLY A 291 23.53 -4.40 10.03
N ALA A 292 24.22 -3.27 9.91
CA ALA A 292 23.63 -2.02 9.46
C ALA A 292 22.92 -2.16 8.10
N ILE A 293 23.61 -2.60 7.05
CA ILE A 293 23.04 -2.73 5.70
C ILE A 293 22.09 -3.93 5.64
N GLY A 294 22.54 -5.11 6.08
CA GLY A 294 21.77 -6.35 5.91
C GLY A 294 20.44 -6.35 6.65
N SER A 295 20.34 -5.68 7.81
CA SER A 295 19.06 -5.58 8.53
C SER A 295 18.03 -4.76 7.77
N PHE A 296 18.39 -3.63 7.17
CA PHE A 296 17.50 -2.85 6.31
C PHE A 296 17.21 -3.55 4.99
N THR A 297 18.20 -4.25 4.41
CA THR A 297 17.95 -5.03 3.19
C THR A 297 16.93 -6.16 3.46
N ALA A 298 17.03 -6.83 4.61
CA ALA A 298 16.03 -7.83 5.02
C ALA A 298 14.63 -7.23 5.13
N GLU A 299 14.50 -6.06 5.77
CA GLU A 299 13.24 -5.33 5.86
C GLU A 299 12.69 -4.99 4.48
N LEU A 300 13.49 -4.37 3.63
CA LEU A 300 13.07 -3.93 2.30
C LEU A 300 12.66 -5.11 1.41
N LEU A 301 13.42 -6.20 1.40
CA LEU A 301 13.06 -7.44 0.70
C LEU A 301 11.73 -8.01 1.19
N PHE A 302 11.55 -8.09 2.51
CA PHE A 302 10.34 -8.61 3.12
C PHE A 302 9.10 -7.74 2.80
N ARG A 303 9.24 -6.41 2.86
CA ARG A 303 8.20 -5.46 2.44
C ARG A 303 7.89 -5.57 0.94
N SER A 304 8.89 -5.84 0.12
CA SER A 304 8.75 -6.03 -1.33
C SER A 304 8.18 -7.39 -1.72
N GLY A 305 7.94 -8.29 -0.76
CA GLY A 305 7.26 -9.56 -1.00
C GLY A 305 8.09 -10.82 -0.78
N ALA A 306 9.40 -10.73 -0.52
CA ALA A 306 10.21 -11.90 -0.19
C ALA A 306 9.69 -12.57 1.10
N ARG A 307 9.60 -13.90 1.10
CA ARG A 307 9.08 -14.67 2.24
C ARG A 307 10.01 -15.76 2.71
N ILE A 308 10.85 -16.30 1.83
CA ILE A 308 11.82 -17.36 2.14
C ILE A 308 13.17 -16.67 2.37
N LEU A 309 13.49 -16.40 3.63
CA LEU A 309 14.72 -15.72 4.00
C LEU A 309 15.58 -16.56 4.94
N THR A 310 16.89 -16.58 4.72
CA THR A 310 17.88 -17.15 5.64
C THR A 310 18.76 -16.02 6.17
N LEU A 311 18.68 -15.73 7.47
CA LEU A 311 19.42 -14.66 8.13
C LEU A 311 20.62 -15.21 8.89
N VAL A 312 21.82 -14.80 8.53
CA VAL A 312 23.09 -15.32 9.09
C VAL A 312 23.93 -14.19 9.67
N ASP A 313 24.20 -14.21 10.98
CA ASP A 313 25.12 -13.26 11.64
C ASP A 313 25.60 -13.81 12.98
N PRO A 314 26.91 -13.79 13.29
CA PRO A 314 27.45 -14.27 14.56
C PRO A 314 27.30 -13.29 15.73
N GLU A 315 26.89 -12.06 15.48
CA GLU A 315 26.98 -10.99 16.46
C GLU A 315 25.64 -10.77 17.20
N ARG A 316 25.77 -10.09 18.34
CA ARG A 316 24.65 -9.57 19.11
C ARG A 316 24.47 -8.08 18.90
N LEU A 317 23.22 -7.61 18.99
CA LEU A 317 22.89 -6.21 18.87
C LEU A 317 23.43 -5.43 20.09
N ARG A 318 24.13 -4.33 19.82
CA ARG A 318 24.71 -3.44 20.84
C ARG A 318 24.05 -2.07 20.79
N PRO A 319 24.08 -1.28 21.87
CA PRO A 319 23.50 0.06 21.91
C PRO A 319 23.93 0.97 20.76
N GLY A 320 25.22 0.94 20.42
CA GLY A 320 25.78 1.75 19.31
C GLY A 320 25.31 1.33 17.92
N ASN A 321 24.73 0.14 17.77
CA ASN A 321 24.21 -0.30 16.47
C ASN A 321 22.83 0.31 16.15
N VAL A 322 22.00 0.60 17.15
CA VAL A 322 20.59 0.97 17.00
C VAL A 322 20.36 2.14 16.03
N VAL A 323 21.27 3.13 16.02
CA VAL A 323 21.15 4.28 15.11
C VAL A 323 21.28 3.92 13.62
N ARG A 324 21.78 2.72 13.31
CA ARG A 324 22.03 2.23 11.94
C ARG A 324 21.52 0.81 11.72
N HIS A 325 20.55 0.37 12.52
CA HIS A 325 20.01 -0.99 12.46
C HIS A 325 18.50 -0.95 12.45
N PHE A 326 17.87 -1.85 11.76
CA PHE A 326 16.42 -1.96 11.70
C PHE A 326 15.79 -2.28 13.07
N ALA A 327 16.44 -3.11 13.88
CA ALA A 327 16.00 -3.38 15.25
C ALA A 327 16.32 -2.23 16.21
N ASP A 328 15.51 -2.08 17.23
CA ASP A 328 15.54 -0.99 18.20
C ASP A 328 16.12 -1.39 19.58
N LEU A 329 16.00 -0.49 20.56
CA LEU A 329 16.52 -0.66 21.93
C LEU A 329 15.99 -1.91 22.65
N ARG A 330 14.79 -2.41 22.31
CA ARG A 330 14.20 -3.61 22.92
C ARG A 330 15.02 -4.87 22.65
N HIS A 331 15.80 -4.86 21.57
CA HIS A 331 16.58 -6.01 21.10
C HIS A 331 18.05 -5.99 21.53
N ILE A 332 18.46 -5.04 22.38
CA ILE A 332 19.86 -5.01 22.85
C ILE A 332 20.20 -6.33 23.54
N GLY A 333 21.33 -6.92 23.14
CA GLY A 333 21.81 -8.21 23.62
C GLY A 333 21.28 -9.42 22.87
N TRP A 334 20.24 -9.26 22.02
CA TRP A 334 19.76 -10.35 21.17
C TRP A 334 20.76 -10.68 20.05
N PRO A 335 20.85 -11.95 19.59
CA PRO A 335 21.50 -12.24 18.33
C PRO A 335 20.87 -11.40 17.20
N LYS A 336 21.67 -10.77 16.36
CA LYS A 336 21.18 -9.88 15.30
C LYS A 336 20.15 -10.53 14.37
N PRO A 337 20.32 -11.81 13.91
CA PRO A 337 19.30 -12.45 13.07
C PRO A 337 17.95 -12.58 13.77
N HIS A 338 17.95 -12.90 15.06
CA HIS A 338 16.71 -13.01 15.84
C HIS A 338 16.02 -11.66 16.06
N ALA A 339 16.80 -10.59 16.27
CA ALA A 339 16.27 -9.24 16.38
C ALA A 339 15.61 -8.79 15.07
N VAL A 340 16.22 -9.11 13.93
CA VAL A 340 15.63 -8.84 12.60
C VAL A 340 14.35 -9.64 12.40
N LEU A 341 14.35 -10.95 12.73
CA LEU A 341 13.16 -11.80 12.62
C LEU A 341 11.97 -11.25 13.43
N ASP A 342 12.20 -10.81 14.67
CA ASP A 342 11.17 -10.23 15.52
C ASP A 342 10.58 -8.96 14.89
N CYS A 343 11.43 -8.08 14.35
CA CYS A 343 11.00 -6.88 13.62
C CYS A 343 10.22 -7.22 12.34
N LEU A 344 10.61 -8.25 11.58
CA LEU A 344 9.88 -8.71 10.41
C LEU A 344 8.50 -9.26 10.81
N SER A 345 8.41 -9.98 11.92
CA SER A 345 7.14 -10.50 12.45
C SER A 345 6.14 -9.41 12.83
N ALA A 346 6.64 -8.23 13.22
CA ALA A 346 5.81 -7.06 13.48
C ALA A 346 5.24 -6.43 12.18
N ILE A 347 5.90 -6.62 11.04
CA ILE A 347 5.38 -6.20 9.73
C ILE A 347 4.35 -7.20 9.22
N ASP A 348 4.68 -8.48 9.26
CA ASP A 348 3.81 -9.59 8.88
C ASP A 348 4.09 -10.79 9.79
N PRO A 349 3.11 -11.28 10.58
CA PRO A 349 3.31 -12.41 11.47
C PRO A 349 3.57 -13.74 10.75
N GLN A 350 3.39 -13.82 9.43
CA GLN A 350 3.70 -15.00 8.63
C GLN A 350 5.20 -15.03 8.27
N VAL A 351 6.03 -15.42 9.23
CA VAL A 351 7.49 -15.54 9.11
C VAL A 351 8.00 -16.98 9.20
N ASP A 352 7.13 -17.96 8.99
CA ASP A 352 7.44 -19.39 9.18
C ASP A 352 8.56 -19.88 8.24
N ALA A 353 8.74 -19.26 7.09
CA ALA A 353 9.80 -19.56 6.13
C ALA A 353 11.04 -18.64 6.29
N VAL A 354 11.12 -17.87 7.39
CA VAL A 354 12.32 -17.10 7.73
C VAL A 354 13.16 -17.92 8.72
N THR A 355 14.33 -18.35 8.29
CA THR A 355 15.27 -19.08 9.14
C THR A 355 16.37 -18.15 9.68
N VAL A 356 16.89 -18.46 10.86
CA VAL A 356 17.93 -17.66 11.52
C VAL A 356 19.09 -18.52 11.95
N THR A 357 20.30 -18.06 11.68
CA THR A 357 21.54 -18.74 12.05
C THR A 357 22.48 -17.77 12.77
N HIS A 358 22.69 -18.03 14.06
CA HIS A 358 23.61 -17.25 14.89
C HIS A 358 25.02 -17.86 14.85
N SER A 359 25.62 -17.86 13.67
CA SER A 359 26.97 -18.36 13.46
C SER A 359 27.71 -17.54 12.41
N ARG A 360 29.02 -17.76 12.35
CA ARG A 360 29.88 -17.18 11.31
C ARG A 360 30.02 -18.17 10.16
N LEU A 361 29.92 -17.68 8.95
CA LEU A 361 30.30 -18.43 7.75
C LEU A 361 31.85 -18.57 7.74
N SER A 362 32.35 -19.78 7.94
CA SER A 362 33.78 -20.01 8.27
C SER A 362 34.49 -20.86 7.24
N THR A 363 33.83 -21.75 6.54
CA THR A 363 34.36 -22.70 5.58
C THR A 363 33.80 -22.52 4.18
N LEU A 364 34.51 -23.05 3.19
CA LEU A 364 34.03 -23.02 1.80
C LEU A 364 32.84 -23.96 1.60
N ASP A 365 32.77 -25.07 2.34
CA ASP A 365 31.66 -26.01 2.26
C ASP A 365 30.37 -25.34 2.78
N GLU A 366 30.41 -24.69 3.95
CA GLU A 366 29.29 -23.90 4.46
C GLU A 366 28.83 -22.82 3.46
N ALA A 367 29.78 -22.15 2.79
CA ALA A 367 29.46 -21.14 1.78
C ALA A 367 28.84 -21.77 0.53
N THR A 368 29.29 -22.95 0.13
CA THR A 368 28.77 -23.68 -1.02
C THR A 368 27.35 -24.17 -0.75
N ASP A 369 27.12 -24.77 0.43
CA ASP A 369 25.79 -25.22 0.84
C ASP A 369 24.79 -24.04 0.87
N LEU A 370 25.19 -22.92 1.45
CA LEU A 370 24.34 -21.72 1.50
C LEU A 370 23.99 -21.20 0.10
N VAL A 371 24.93 -21.21 -0.84
CA VAL A 371 24.69 -20.80 -2.24
C VAL A 371 23.79 -21.81 -2.96
N LEU A 372 23.93 -23.09 -2.70
CA LEU A 372 23.08 -24.15 -3.30
C LEU A 372 21.63 -24.10 -2.79
N GLU A 373 21.44 -23.75 -1.52
CA GLU A 373 20.12 -23.69 -0.90
C GLU A 373 19.35 -22.41 -1.25
N ASN A 374 20.04 -21.37 -1.75
CA ASN A 374 19.46 -20.06 -2.01
C ASN A 374 19.68 -19.61 -3.45
N ARG A 375 18.63 -19.05 -4.06
CA ARG A 375 18.70 -18.42 -5.40
C ARG A 375 19.59 -17.18 -5.38
N ILE A 376 19.51 -16.40 -4.28
CA ILE A 376 20.30 -15.20 -4.05
C ILE A 376 20.97 -15.30 -2.68
N VAL A 377 22.26 -15.02 -2.62
CA VAL A 377 22.98 -14.81 -1.35
C VAL A 377 23.46 -13.36 -1.30
N LEU A 378 22.93 -12.58 -0.38
CA LEU A 378 23.36 -11.20 -0.14
C LEU A 378 24.49 -11.20 0.90
N ASP A 379 25.68 -10.72 0.53
CA ASP A 379 26.78 -10.43 1.44
C ASP A 379 26.75 -8.98 1.88
N ALA A 380 26.35 -8.73 3.11
CA ALA A 380 26.33 -7.42 3.75
C ALA A 380 27.31 -7.35 4.95
N THR A 381 28.30 -8.24 4.97
CA THR A 381 29.23 -8.36 6.12
C THR A 381 30.31 -7.30 6.12
N GLY A 382 30.70 -6.76 4.97
CA GLY A 382 31.88 -5.94 4.81
C GLY A 382 33.18 -6.69 5.13
N SER A 383 33.14 -8.02 5.21
CA SER A 383 34.26 -8.90 5.53
C SER A 383 34.86 -9.48 4.27
N GLY A 384 36.10 -9.07 3.93
CA GLY A 384 36.80 -9.61 2.77
C GLY A 384 36.95 -11.14 2.79
N ARG A 385 37.02 -11.77 3.98
CA ARG A 385 37.06 -13.23 4.12
C ARG A 385 35.70 -13.86 3.69
N THR A 386 34.61 -13.33 4.20
CA THR A 386 33.28 -13.85 3.86
C THR A 386 32.96 -13.66 2.38
N SER A 387 33.25 -12.47 1.85
CA SER A 387 33.10 -12.18 0.43
C SER A 387 33.92 -13.13 -0.45
N SER A 388 35.16 -13.43 -0.05
CA SER A 388 36.03 -14.37 -0.78
C SER A 388 35.49 -15.83 -0.74
N LEU A 389 34.94 -16.27 0.40
CA LEU A 389 34.31 -17.60 0.50
C LEU A 389 33.10 -17.71 -0.44
N LEU A 390 32.18 -16.75 -0.39
CA LEU A 390 30.98 -16.71 -1.22
C LEU A 390 31.31 -16.58 -2.72
N ALA A 391 32.26 -15.71 -3.07
CA ALA A 391 32.74 -15.56 -4.44
C ALA A 391 33.35 -16.88 -4.96
N THR A 392 34.15 -17.56 -4.14
CA THR A 392 34.75 -18.86 -4.51
C THR A 392 33.67 -19.92 -4.68
N ALA A 393 32.70 -20.00 -3.77
CA ALA A 393 31.60 -20.95 -3.84
C ALA A 393 30.79 -20.76 -5.12
N VAL A 394 30.29 -19.57 -5.42
CA VAL A 394 29.47 -19.31 -6.60
C VAL A 394 30.23 -19.50 -7.90
N ASN A 395 31.52 -19.12 -7.97
CA ASN A 395 32.33 -19.32 -9.17
C ASN A 395 32.63 -20.79 -9.45
N ARG A 396 32.75 -21.64 -8.41
CA ARG A 396 32.89 -23.10 -8.58
C ARG A 396 31.64 -23.77 -9.13
N LEU A 397 30.47 -23.26 -8.80
CA LEU A 397 29.19 -23.74 -9.34
C LEU A 397 28.96 -23.32 -10.80
N GLY A 398 29.70 -22.34 -11.26
CA GLY A 398 29.65 -21.85 -12.65
C GLY A 398 28.53 -20.82 -12.89
N VAL A 399 28.56 -20.25 -14.08
CA VAL A 399 27.58 -19.26 -14.50
C VAL A 399 26.24 -19.93 -14.84
N GLY A 400 25.24 -19.73 -13.98
CA GLY A 400 23.88 -20.21 -14.21
C GLY A 400 22.87 -19.20 -13.71
N PRO A 401 21.61 -19.29 -14.15
CA PRO A 401 20.56 -18.38 -13.64
C PRO A 401 20.17 -18.71 -12.19
N ASP A 402 20.67 -19.82 -11.63
CA ASP A 402 20.10 -20.41 -10.41
C ASP A 402 20.80 -19.98 -9.11
N HIS A 403 22.00 -19.43 -9.21
CA HIS A 403 22.76 -19.00 -8.02
C HIS A 403 23.49 -17.68 -8.27
N THR A 404 23.18 -16.68 -7.46
CA THR A 404 23.80 -15.35 -7.55
C THR A 404 24.20 -14.87 -6.17
N VAL A 405 25.41 -14.36 -6.06
CA VAL A 405 25.88 -13.62 -4.86
C VAL A 405 25.85 -12.13 -5.16
N VAL A 406 25.23 -11.36 -4.28
CA VAL A 406 25.17 -9.90 -4.34
C VAL A 406 25.94 -9.36 -3.13
N SER A 407 27.08 -8.73 -3.34
CA SER A 407 27.87 -8.13 -2.27
C SER A 407 27.62 -6.63 -2.21
N VAL A 408 27.26 -6.12 -1.04
CA VAL A 408 26.96 -4.71 -0.82
C VAL A 408 27.89 -4.12 0.25
N CYS A 409 28.44 -2.97 -0.03
CA CYS A 409 29.25 -2.24 0.92
C CYS A 409 29.10 -0.71 0.81
N VAL A 410 29.41 -0.04 1.89
CA VAL A 410 29.56 1.41 1.96
C VAL A 410 31.03 1.73 2.19
N GLN A 411 31.57 2.58 1.35
CA GLN A 411 32.96 2.97 1.37
C GLN A 411 33.10 4.48 1.62
N ARG A 412 34.30 4.89 2.09
CA ARG A 412 34.62 6.31 2.28
C ARG A 412 33.59 7.03 3.18
N ASP A 413 33.25 6.40 4.33
CA ASP A 413 32.37 6.99 5.34
C ASP A 413 30.96 7.36 4.80
N GLY A 414 30.49 6.65 3.79
CA GLY A 414 29.19 6.90 3.17
C GLY A 414 29.25 7.67 1.85
N HIS A 415 30.45 7.96 1.34
CA HIS A 415 30.59 8.71 0.10
C HIS A 415 30.38 7.85 -1.16
N VAL A 416 30.63 6.55 -1.08
CA VAL A 416 30.44 5.61 -2.19
C VAL A 416 29.68 4.38 -1.68
N LEU A 417 28.53 4.13 -2.28
CA LEU A 417 27.75 2.90 -2.10
C LEU A 417 28.09 2.00 -3.27
N ARG A 418 28.33 0.71 -3.03
CA ARG A 418 28.73 -0.22 -4.07
C ARG A 418 28.04 -1.55 -3.90
N VAL A 419 27.53 -2.09 -5.01
CA VAL A 419 26.98 -3.43 -5.11
C VAL A 419 27.66 -4.16 -6.26
N ASP A 420 28.21 -5.32 -5.97
CA ASP A 420 28.82 -6.22 -6.93
C ASP A 420 28.00 -7.51 -7.00
N ARG A 421 27.67 -7.96 -8.20
CA ARG A 421 26.98 -9.21 -8.48
C ARG A 421 27.96 -10.25 -9.01
N MET A 422 27.87 -11.46 -8.52
CA MET A 422 28.70 -12.62 -8.90
C MET A 422 27.80 -13.81 -9.26
N PRO A 423 28.23 -14.67 -10.20
CA PRO A 423 29.42 -14.57 -11.05
C PRO A 423 29.25 -13.53 -12.17
N LEU A 424 30.37 -13.13 -12.79
CA LEU A 424 30.33 -12.30 -14.01
C LEU A 424 29.70 -13.07 -15.15
N ARG A 425 28.85 -12.40 -15.91
CA ARG A 425 28.34 -12.90 -17.18
C ARG A 425 29.38 -12.66 -18.29
N PRO A 426 29.29 -13.39 -19.43
CA PRO A 426 30.21 -13.16 -20.54
C PRO A 426 30.22 -11.69 -20.99
N GLY A 427 31.41 -11.13 -21.07
CA GLY A 427 31.60 -9.72 -21.48
C GLY A 427 31.50 -8.69 -20.36
N GLU A 428 31.08 -9.07 -19.15
CA GLU A 428 31.03 -8.15 -18.00
C GLU A 428 32.39 -7.99 -17.32
N SER A 429 32.54 -6.88 -16.63
CA SER A 429 33.67 -6.59 -15.75
C SER A 429 33.21 -5.89 -14.49
N TYR A 430 34.04 -5.90 -13.45
CA TYR A 430 33.80 -5.09 -12.27
C TYR A 430 34.35 -3.67 -12.42
N LEU A 431 33.76 -2.72 -11.70
CA LEU A 431 34.42 -1.44 -11.46
C LEU A 431 35.74 -1.66 -10.66
N PRO A 432 36.73 -0.82 -10.88
CA PRO A 432 37.99 -0.91 -10.11
C PRO A 432 37.70 -0.77 -8.61
N PRO A 433 38.50 -1.38 -7.74
CA PRO A 433 38.41 -1.17 -6.31
C PRO A 433 38.83 0.26 -5.93
N LEU A 434 38.21 0.85 -4.92
CA LEU A 434 38.75 2.04 -4.30
C LEU A 434 39.97 1.65 -3.42
N PRO A 435 41.06 2.39 -3.46
CA PRO A 435 42.21 2.14 -2.62
C PRO A 435 41.86 2.17 -1.14
N ALA A 436 42.59 1.45 -0.30
CA ALA A 436 42.40 1.54 1.14
C ALA A 436 42.70 2.97 1.63
N LEU A 437 41.94 3.41 2.66
CA LEU A 437 42.28 4.67 3.33
C LEU A 437 43.59 4.51 4.13
N GLU A 438 44.51 5.43 3.95
CA GLU A 438 45.75 5.46 4.76
C GLU A 438 45.43 5.70 6.25
N HIS A 439 44.35 6.42 6.54
CA HIS A 439 43.91 6.73 7.90
C HIS A 439 42.46 6.29 8.09
N ALA A 440 42.27 5.05 8.55
CA ALA A 440 40.95 4.59 8.98
C ALA A 440 40.52 5.30 10.28
N SER A 441 39.21 5.48 10.47
CA SER A 441 38.65 6.05 11.70
C SER A 441 39.21 5.33 12.95
N GLN A 442 39.76 6.10 13.89
CA GLN A 442 40.25 5.60 15.17
C GLN A 442 39.15 5.45 16.23
N LEU A 443 37.90 5.73 15.87
CA LEU A 443 36.78 5.57 16.77
C LEU A 443 36.63 4.11 17.23
N ARG A 444 36.50 3.94 18.55
CA ARG A 444 36.37 2.64 19.18
C ARG A 444 35.13 2.61 20.08
N GLU A 445 34.44 1.49 20.11
CA GLU A 445 33.35 1.29 21.04
C GLU A 445 33.86 1.14 22.47
N ARG A 446 33.28 1.90 23.39
CA ARG A 446 33.67 1.82 24.81
C ARG A 446 33.33 0.43 25.36
N GLY A 447 34.30 -0.18 26.02
CA GLY A 447 34.19 -1.48 26.68
C GLY A 447 34.65 -2.67 25.85
N CYS A 448 34.48 -2.71 24.54
CA CYS A 448 34.96 -3.83 23.71
C CYS A 448 36.08 -3.44 22.75
N GLY A 449 36.35 -2.15 22.58
CA GLY A 449 37.41 -1.67 21.68
C GLY A 449 37.17 -1.91 20.19
N ALA A 450 35.94 -2.36 19.80
CA ALA A 450 35.61 -2.61 18.41
C ALA A 450 35.67 -1.31 17.58
N PRO A 451 36.22 -1.34 16.35
CA PRO A 451 36.23 -0.17 15.50
C PRO A 451 34.81 0.27 15.12
N ILE A 452 34.58 1.57 15.18
CA ILE A 452 33.31 2.18 14.78
C ILE A 452 33.49 2.82 13.41
N SER A 453 32.64 2.42 12.46
CA SER A 453 32.53 3.13 11.18
C SER A 453 31.72 4.42 11.37
N PRO A 454 32.18 5.58 10.90
CA PRO A 454 31.41 6.83 10.94
C PRO A 454 30.34 6.95 9.86
N THR A 455 30.09 5.89 9.11
CA THR A 455 29.03 5.85 8.05
C THR A 455 27.69 6.32 8.59
N PRO A 456 27.07 7.34 8.00
CA PRO A 456 25.79 7.87 8.46
C PRO A 456 24.63 6.93 8.13
N PRO A 457 23.52 6.95 8.91
CA PRO A 457 22.35 6.09 8.69
C PRO A 457 21.77 6.19 7.27
N GLY A 458 21.70 7.40 6.71
CA GLY A 458 21.19 7.61 5.36
C GLY A 458 22.00 6.92 4.25
N ALA A 459 23.31 6.77 4.42
CA ALA A 459 24.14 6.01 3.48
C ALA A 459 23.89 4.50 3.61
N VAL A 460 23.64 4.03 4.82
CA VAL A 460 23.31 2.62 5.09
C VAL A 460 22.01 2.20 4.43
N VAL A 461 20.94 2.99 4.62
CA VAL A 461 19.62 2.71 4.04
C VAL A 461 19.67 2.77 2.51
N ALA A 462 20.39 3.74 1.95
CA ALA A 462 20.55 3.83 0.51
C ALA A 462 21.38 2.68 -0.09
N ALA A 463 22.38 2.15 0.63
CA ALA A 463 23.09 0.95 0.21
C ALA A 463 22.18 -0.29 0.25
N ALA A 464 21.33 -0.39 1.25
CA ALA A 464 20.31 -1.46 1.32
C ALA A 464 19.29 -1.37 0.17
N GLU A 465 18.86 -0.17 -0.20
CA GLU A 465 17.97 0.06 -1.33
C GLU A 465 18.66 -0.28 -2.66
N LEU A 466 19.91 0.12 -2.84
CA LEU A 466 20.68 -0.23 -4.03
C LEU A 466 20.84 -1.75 -4.18
N ALA A 467 21.10 -2.46 -3.06
CA ALA A 467 21.16 -3.92 -3.05
C ALA A 467 19.81 -4.56 -3.42
N LEU A 468 18.70 -4.03 -2.89
CA LEU A 468 17.35 -4.46 -3.26
C LEU A 468 17.11 -4.36 -4.77
N ARG A 469 17.48 -3.24 -5.40
CA ARG A 469 17.33 -3.07 -6.86
C ARG A 469 18.08 -4.14 -7.64
N VAL A 470 19.32 -4.45 -7.25
CA VAL A 470 20.11 -5.50 -7.90
C VAL A 470 19.47 -6.87 -7.71
N VAL A 471 18.94 -7.16 -6.52
CA VAL A 471 18.20 -8.41 -6.25
C VAL A 471 16.94 -8.49 -7.10
N ILE A 472 16.14 -7.42 -7.18
CA ILE A 472 14.93 -7.38 -8.00
C ILE A 472 15.28 -7.60 -9.49
N ASP A 473 16.30 -6.95 -10.01
CA ASP A 473 16.78 -7.12 -11.39
C ASP A 473 17.13 -8.59 -11.70
N GLU A 474 17.77 -9.27 -10.74
CA GLU A 474 18.12 -10.68 -10.89
C GLU A 474 16.92 -11.63 -10.82
N VAL A 475 15.96 -11.40 -9.93
CA VAL A 475 14.80 -12.29 -9.77
C VAL A 475 13.71 -12.06 -10.81
N THR A 476 13.55 -10.84 -11.31
CA THR A 476 12.61 -10.52 -12.39
C THR A 476 13.16 -10.88 -13.77
N ALA A 477 14.40 -11.33 -13.84
CA ALA A 477 15.10 -11.65 -15.07
C ALA A 477 15.16 -10.48 -16.08
N GLU A 478 14.94 -9.25 -15.65
CA GLU A 478 15.14 -8.05 -16.46
C GLU A 478 16.60 -7.90 -16.86
N ARG A 479 17.49 -8.23 -15.91
CA ARG A 479 18.95 -8.31 -16.06
C ARG A 479 19.56 -7.12 -16.79
N LYS A 480 19.07 -5.93 -16.47
CA LYS A 480 19.51 -4.66 -17.04
C LYS A 480 20.71 -4.07 -16.30
N LEU A 481 20.89 -4.47 -15.04
CA LEU A 481 21.98 -3.96 -14.24
C LEU A 481 23.26 -4.76 -14.48
N PRO A 482 24.40 -4.10 -14.69
CA PRO A 482 25.68 -4.75 -14.89
C PRO A 482 26.25 -5.33 -13.59
N ALA A 483 27.43 -5.98 -13.70
CA ALA A 483 28.04 -6.67 -12.57
C ALA A 483 28.38 -5.76 -11.39
N THR A 484 28.66 -4.48 -11.63
CA THR A 484 28.83 -3.48 -10.57
C THR A 484 27.94 -2.27 -10.80
N VAL A 485 27.25 -1.86 -9.73
CA VAL A 485 26.56 -0.57 -9.63
C VAL A 485 27.10 0.18 -8.42
N ALA A 486 27.49 1.43 -8.59
CA ALA A 486 27.91 2.29 -7.50
C ALA A 486 27.16 3.63 -7.53
N ASP A 487 26.84 4.16 -6.34
CA ASP A 487 26.32 5.51 -6.14
C ASP A 487 27.39 6.36 -5.46
N VAL A 488 27.94 7.30 -6.20
CA VAL A 488 28.97 8.24 -5.73
C VAL A 488 28.29 9.50 -5.22
N ARG A 489 28.25 9.66 -3.91
CA ARG A 489 27.62 10.80 -3.23
C ARG A 489 28.56 11.98 -3.03
N LYS A 490 29.83 11.69 -2.96
CA LYS A 490 30.89 12.67 -2.92
C LYS A 490 32.05 12.19 -3.81
N PRO A 491 32.57 13.06 -4.72
CA PRO A 491 33.66 12.71 -5.60
C PRO A 491 34.88 12.21 -4.84
N GLN A 492 35.55 11.24 -5.42
CA GLN A 492 36.83 10.71 -4.95
C GLN A 492 37.91 11.13 -5.93
N ASP A 493 39.17 11.06 -5.51
CA ASP A 493 40.31 11.49 -6.33
C ASP A 493 40.59 10.55 -7.53
N GLN A 494 39.90 9.43 -7.62
CA GLN A 494 40.16 8.39 -8.60
C GLN A 494 38.98 8.11 -9.52
N PRO A 495 39.16 8.19 -10.86
CA PRO A 495 38.16 7.72 -11.79
C PRO A 495 37.84 6.22 -11.61
N PRO A 496 36.60 5.80 -11.85
CA PRO A 496 35.45 6.59 -12.27
C PRO A 496 34.65 7.23 -11.09
N PHE A 497 35.18 7.22 -9.87
CA PHE A 497 34.50 7.70 -8.66
C PHE A 497 34.70 9.21 -8.41
N ASP A 498 35.25 9.91 -9.38
CA ASP A 498 35.51 11.37 -9.36
C ASP A 498 34.27 12.22 -9.72
N VAL A 499 33.14 11.60 -9.99
CA VAL A 499 31.87 12.26 -10.40
C VAL A 499 30.73 11.83 -9.48
N ILE A 500 29.84 12.75 -9.11
CA ILE A 500 28.62 12.43 -8.34
C ILE A 500 27.62 11.71 -9.24
N GLY A 501 26.99 10.69 -8.69
CA GLY A 501 25.88 9.95 -9.31
C GLY A 501 26.14 8.48 -9.51
N TRP A 502 25.28 7.84 -10.28
CA TRP A 502 25.38 6.42 -10.56
C TRP A 502 26.46 6.12 -11.58
N ILE A 503 27.30 5.13 -11.22
CA ILE A 503 28.36 4.60 -12.06
C ILE A 503 28.12 3.09 -12.18
N THR A 504 28.29 2.58 -13.38
CA THR A 504 28.18 1.15 -13.66
C THR A 504 29.43 0.62 -14.37
N SER A 505 29.66 -0.68 -14.31
CA SER A 505 30.78 -1.29 -15.02
C SER A 505 30.70 -1.18 -16.54
N ASP A 506 29.51 -1.03 -17.11
CA ASP A 506 29.31 -0.87 -18.55
C ASP A 506 29.53 0.59 -19.02
N HIS A 507 29.28 1.54 -18.11
CA HIS A 507 29.46 2.97 -18.36
C HIS A 507 30.26 3.62 -17.25
N PRO A 508 31.58 3.34 -17.16
CA PRO A 508 32.44 3.86 -16.10
C PRO A 508 32.69 5.37 -16.21
N ARG A 509 32.27 6.01 -17.28
CA ARG A 509 32.28 7.47 -17.44
C ARG A 509 30.92 7.93 -17.94
N ARG A 510 30.19 8.75 -17.17
CA ARG A 510 29.17 9.59 -17.77
C ARG A 510 29.90 10.57 -18.69
N ALA A 511 29.53 10.62 -19.96
CA ALA A 511 29.90 11.73 -20.80
C ALA A 511 29.45 13.01 -20.09
N ALA A 512 30.36 13.93 -19.85
CA ALA A 512 30.03 15.25 -19.37
C ALA A 512 29.07 15.86 -20.43
N SER A 513 27.80 15.99 -20.06
CA SER A 513 26.80 16.73 -20.83
C SER A 513 26.69 18.13 -20.28
#